data_415f408b41f28ba022ec979a9172b784
#
_entry.id   415f408b41f28ba022ec979a9172b784
#
_cell.length_a   1.000
_cell.length_b   1.000
_cell.length_c   1.000
_cell.angle_alpha   90.00
_cell.angle_beta   90.00
_cell.angle_gamma   90.00
#
_symmetry.space_group_name_H-M   'P 1'
#
loop_
_entity.id
_entity.type
_entity.pdbx_description
1 polymer ?
#
loop_
_entity_poly.entity_id
_entity_poly.type
_entity_poly.pdbx_seq_one_letter_code
_entity_poly.pdbx_strand_id
1 'polypeptide(L)'
;MAEAERLAAFLAGQGFAVAAYHGGLETEARQSVEDALRDNRLKAVVATSALGMGYDKPDLAFCIHVGSPASPVAYYQQVGRAGRALDDAMAVLLPAETDEALWTYFATAGVPDEARVGQILAALADGPLSLLALETATGIRRGRLEGLLKILAVEDVVQREGGTWSLTGQPWHFDAPRWADLARVRAREADLMRRFARGAGCLMRFLQTALDDPDPRDCGRCSACSGWLPHPGLQPSRAAVEAARVFARGRDQVIEPRKLWPSGLGAKDFKGRITGCEEGRALAFADDPGWGELLRPLFAGPDRDAPPEVLDGVVALLARWRRSWAARPVAVVPMPSRDHARLVASMVAHIARVGRLPVLDVLSAEGPPPAPDAASGARVAALLQSLQLRADAALPAGPLLLVDARYRSGWTATVAAARLRDAGATAVLPLVLQQLP
;
A
#
# COMPACT_ATOMS: atom_id res chain seq x y z
N MET A 1 9.30 -5.08 -4.11
CA MET A 1 9.74 -5.71 -5.36
C MET A 1 9.49 -4.78 -6.53
N ALA A 2 8.27 -4.60 -6.99
CA ALA A 2 7.95 -3.71 -8.11
C ALA A 2 8.50 -2.28 -8.00
N GLU A 3 8.57 -1.71 -6.79
CA GLU A 3 9.12 -0.38 -6.58
C GLU A 3 10.66 -0.34 -6.78
N ALA A 4 11.37 -1.39 -6.39
CA ALA A 4 12.82 -1.48 -6.63
C ALA A 4 13.12 -1.60 -8.12
N GLU A 5 12.34 -2.39 -8.86
CA GLU A 5 12.46 -2.51 -10.33
C GLU A 5 12.17 -1.18 -11.02
N ARG A 6 11.10 -0.50 -10.58
CA ARG A 6 10.66 0.78 -11.14
C ARG A 6 11.71 1.89 -10.90
N LEU A 7 12.26 1.97 -9.69
CA LEU A 7 13.30 2.96 -9.36
C LEU A 7 14.61 2.65 -10.09
N ALA A 8 15.00 1.38 -10.21
CA ALA A 8 16.16 0.99 -10.99
C ALA A 8 16.00 1.36 -12.47
N ALA A 9 14.84 1.09 -13.07
CA ALA A 9 14.54 1.48 -14.45
C ALA A 9 14.57 3.00 -14.64
N PHE A 10 14.04 3.77 -13.68
CA PHE A 10 14.09 5.23 -13.72
C PHE A 10 15.54 5.74 -13.69
N LEU A 11 16.36 5.25 -12.77
CA LEU A 11 17.76 5.64 -12.66
C LEU A 11 18.58 5.21 -13.89
N ALA A 12 18.30 4.02 -14.45
CA ALA A 12 18.91 3.58 -15.72
C ALA A 12 18.53 4.53 -16.88
N GLY A 13 17.29 4.98 -16.94
CA GLY A 13 16.82 5.99 -17.90
C GLY A 13 17.49 7.38 -17.73
N GLN A 14 18.03 7.67 -16.54
CA GLN A 14 18.84 8.86 -16.27
C GLN A 14 20.35 8.66 -16.61
N GLY A 15 20.72 7.51 -17.17
CA GLY A 15 22.09 7.23 -17.60
C GLY A 15 22.98 6.55 -16.56
N PHE A 16 22.44 6.08 -15.44
CA PHE A 16 23.20 5.34 -14.44
C PHE A 16 23.20 3.84 -14.70
N ALA A 17 24.34 3.17 -14.53
CA ALA A 17 24.42 1.71 -14.55
C ALA A 17 23.85 1.15 -13.23
N VAL A 18 22.59 0.75 -13.24
CA VAL A 18 21.84 0.34 -12.04
C VAL A 18 21.02 -0.90 -12.32
N ALA A 19 20.89 -1.78 -11.33
CA ALA A 19 20.01 -2.94 -11.37
C ALA A 19 19.11 -3.00 -10.12
N ALA A 20 17.96 -3.69 -10.23
CA ALA A 20 17.11 -4.01 -9.10
C ALA A 20 17.56 -5.31 -8.43
N TYR A 21 17.37 -5.40 -7.08
CA TYR A 21 17.65 -6.61 -6.30
C TYR A 21 16.57 -6.84 -5.23
N HIS A 22 15.86 -7.95 -5.30
CA HIS A 22 14.81 -8.30 -4.36
C HIS A 22 14.57 -9.82 -4.29
N GLY A 23 13.88 -10.26 -3.26
CA GLY A 23 13.62 -11.68 -3.01
C GLY A 23 12.75 -12.41 -4.05
N GLY A 24 12.09 -11.67 -4.95
CA GLY A 24 11.33 -12.23 -6.07
C GLY A 24 12.14 -12.53 -7.33
N LEU A 25 13.44 -12.15 -7.36
CA LEU A 25 14.32 -12.52 -8.46
C LEU A 25 14.74 -13.99 -8.34
N GLU A 26 14.87 -14.65 -9.48
CA GLU A 26 15.47 -15.99 -9.56
C GLU A 26 16.91 -15.97 -9.06
N THR A 27 17.39 -17.11 -8.55
CA THR A 27 18.72 -17.19 -7.91
C THR A 27 19.85 -16.77 -8.85
N GLU A 28 19.82 -17.20 -10.11
CA GLU A 28 20.82 -16.83 -11.12
C GLU A 28 20.83 -15.31 -11.40
N ALA A 29 19.64 -14.70 -11.50
CA ALA A 29 19.53 -13.25 -11.69
C ALA A 29 20.10 -12.47 -10.50
N ARG A 30 19.84 -12.91 -9.26
CA ARG A 30 20.42 -12.31 -8.05
C ARG A 30 21.95 -12.39 -8.09
N GLN A 31 22.49 -13.56 -8.40
CA GLN A 31 23.93 -13.79 -8.47
C GLN A 31 24.59 -12.91 -9.54
N SER A 32 23.96 -12.79 -10.73
CA SER A 32 24.44 -11.91 -11.80
C SER A 32 24.52 -10.43 -11.38
N VAL A 33 23.52 -9.93 -10.60
CA VAL A 33 23.53 -8.57 -10.06
C VAL A 33 24.61 -8.39 -8.99
N GLU A 34 24.79 -9.38 -8.11
CA GLU A 34 25.84 -9.36 -7.09
C GLU A 34 27.24 -9.33 -7.70
N ASP A 35 27.49 -10.16 -8.72
CA ASP A 35 28.76 -10.18 -9.46
C ASP A 35 28.99 -8.87 -10.22
N ALA A 36 27.96 -8.33 -10.87
CA ALA A 36 28.06 -7.06 -11.57
C ALA A 36 28.36 -5.89 -10.63
N LEU A 37 27.80 -5.91 -9.42
CA LEU A 37 28.10 -4.91 -8.39
C LEU A 37 29.53 -5.11 -7.84
N ARG A 38 29.94 -6.35 -7.59
CA ARG A 38 31.29 -6.71 -7.10
C ARG A 38 32.38 -6.23 -8.08
N ASP A 39 32.13 -6.45 -9.37
CA ASP A 39 33.07 -6.10 -10.45
C ASP A 39 33.02 -4.62 -10.84
N ASN A 40 32.31 -3.76 -10.10
CA ASN A 40 32.11 -2.34 -10.41
C ASN A 40 31.48 -2.06 -11.79
N ARG A 41 30.76 -3.02 -12.38
CA ARG A 41 29.97 -2.84 -13.61
C ARG A 41 28.67 -2.08 -13.37
N LEU A 42 28.22 -2.04 -12.11
CA LEU A 42 27.07 -1.26 -11.66
C LEU A 42 27.53 -0.12 -10.76
N LYS A 43 26.96 1.07 -10.99
CA LYS A 43 27.15 2.23 -10.11
C LYS A 43 26.38 2.08 -8.80
N ALA A 44 25.20 1.45 -8.86
CA ALA A 44 24.36 1.20 -7.70
C ALA A 44 23.43 -0.01 -7.92
N VAL A 45 22.92 -0.52 -6.83
CA VAL A 45 21.84 -1.52 -6.83
C VAL A 45 20.67 -0.97 -6.02
N VAL A 46 19.48 -0.98 -6.60
CA VAL A 46 18.23 -0.64 -5.89
C VAL A 46 17.70 -1.90 -5.26
N ALA A 47 17.89 -2.03 -3.95
CA ALA A 47 17.59 -3.25 -3.23
C ALA A 47 16.44 -3.08 -2.22
N THR A 48 15.68 -4.14 -2.02
CA THR A 48 14.88 -4.32 -0.81
C THR A 48 15.77 -4.84 0.32
N SER A 49 15.20 -5.11 1.51
CA SER A 49 15.92 -5.77 2.61
C SER A 49 16.58 -7.12 2.23
N ALA A 50 16.28 -7.67 1.06
CA ALA A 50 16.86 -8.91 0.55
C ALA A 50 18.40 -8.87 0.39
N LEU A 51 18.97 -7.68 0.06
CA LEU A 51 20.42 -7.47 0.05
C LEU A 51 20.97 -7.14 1.46
N GLY A 52 20.10 -7.08 2.44
CA GLY A 52 20.40 -6.62 3.80
C GLY A 52 21.25 -7.57 4.63
N MET A 53 21.52 -8.84 4.24
CA MET A 53 22.38 -9.78 4.96
C MET A 53 23.23 -10.61 3.98
N GLY A 54 24.47 -10.88 4.37
CA GLY A 54 25.31 -11.83 3.63
C GLY A 54 26.10 -11.26 2.44
N TYR A 55 25.84 -10.04 1.97
CA TYR A 55 26.63 -9.43 0.89
C TYR A 55 27.76 -8.58 1.44
N ASP A 56 28.98 -8.85 1.03
CA ASP A 56 30.19 -8.10 1.40
C ASP A 56 30.89 -7.53 0.16
N LYS A 57 31.06 -6.20 0.14
CA LYS A 57 31.81 -5.46 -0.85
C LYS A 57 32.58 -4.34 -0.14
N PRO A 58 33.92 -4.47 -0.03
CA PRO A 58 34.72 -3.55 0.79
C PRO A 58 34.68 -2.09 0.31
N ASP A 59 34.54 -1.87 -1.00
CA ASP A 59 34.58 -0.57 -1.67
C ASP A 59 33.18 0.01 -1.97
N LEU A 60 32.14 -0.33 -1.19
CA LEU A 60 30.86 0.35 -1.23
C LEU A 60 31.01 1.78 -0.71
N ALA A 61 30.87 2.77 -1.58
CA ALA A 61 31.08 4.18 -1.24
C ALA A 61 29.84 4.86 -0.63
N PHE A 62 28.64 4.30 -0.81
CA PHE A 62 27.40 4.90 -0.27
C PHE A 62 26.30 3.88 -0.01
N CYS A 63 25.42 4.25 0.92
CA CYS A 63 24.16 3.58 1.18
C CYS A 63 23.06 4.64 1.32
N ILE A 64 22.03 4.59 0.49
CA ILE A 64 20.91 5.55 0.49
C ILE A 64 19.62 4.80 0.82
N HIS A 65 18.95 5.20 1.89
CA HIS A 65 17.63 4.71 2.26
C HIS A 65 16.56 5.65 1.72
N VAL A 66 15.62 5.10 0.95
CA VAL A 66 14.40 5.77 0.51
C VAL A 66 13.27 5.28 1.41
N GLY A 67 12.87 6.10 2.38
CA GLY A 67 12.07 5.69 3.52
C GLY A 67 12.91 5.12 4.67
N SER A 68 12.35 5.11 5.86
CA SER A 68 13.07 4.73 7.08
C SER A 68 12.94 3.24 7.40
N PRO A 69 14.01 2.57 7.85
CA PRO A 69 13.95 1.23 8.42
C PRO A 69 13.11 1.17 9.70
N ALA A 70 12.81 -0.06 10.13
CA ALA A 70 11.97 -0.30 11.32
C ALA A 70 12.65 0.08 12.64
N SER A 71 14.00 0.05 12.70
CA SER A 71 14.76 0.32 13.92
C SER A 71 16.15 0.87 13.62
N PRO A 72 16.80 1.54 14.60
CA PRO A 72 18.20 1.98 14.48
C PRO A 72 19.18 0.83 14.22
N VAL A 73 18.93 -0.33 14.82
CA VAL A 73 19.73 -1.55 14.60
C VAL A 73 19.66 -1.98 13.14
N ALA A 74 18.44 -2.07 12.58
CA ALA A 74 18.24 -2.40 11.17
C ALA A 74 18.92 -1.38 10.24
N TYR A 75 18.81 -0.09 10.55
CA TYR A 75 19.51 0.96 9.81
C TYR A 75 21.02 0.77 9.85
N TYR A 76 21.60 0.62 11.04
CA TYR A 76 23.05 0.46 11.23
C TYR A 76 23.59 -0.78 10.50
N GLN A 77 22.90 -1.91 10.56
CA GLN A 77 23.28 -3.13 9.85
C GLN A 77 23.35 -2.93 8.32
N GLN A 78 22.49 -2.06 7.79
CA GLN A 78 22.44 -1.78 6.35
C GLN A 78 23.52 -0.78 5.93
N VAL A 79 23.65 0.34 6.63
CA VAL A 79 24.68 1.36 6.31
C VAL A 79 26.10 0.89 6.64
N GLY A 80 26.28 0.01 7.62
CA GLY A 80 27.58 -0.57 7.98
C GLY A 80 28.19 -1.49 6.91
N ARG A 81 27.54 -1.65 5.76
CA ARG A 81 28.12 -2.30 4.58
C ARG A 81 28.98 -1.36 3.75
N ALA A 82 28.74 -0.05 3.85
CA ALA A 82 29.52 0.96 3.14
C ALA A 82 30.79 1.30 3.93
N GLY A 83 31.90 1.60 3.23
CA GLY A 83 33.13 2.14 3.78
C GLY A 83 34.06 1.15 4.47
N ARG A 84 33.93 -0.16 4.23
CA ARG A 84 34.77 -1.17 4.92
C ARG A 84 36.24 -1.09 4.58
N ALA A 85 36.57 -0.72 3.33
CA ALA A 85 37.95 -0.52 2.86
C ALA A 85 38.12 0.83 2.16
N LEU A 86 37.31 1.82 2.54
CA LEU A 86 37.41 3.19 2.04
C LEU A 86 37.63 4.12 3.22
N ASP A 87 38.39 5.18 3.02
CA ASP A 87 38.63 6.23 4.02
C ASP A 87 37.32 6.95 4.37
N ASP A 88 36.43 7.11 3.37
CA ASP A 88 35.14 7.76 3.54
C ASP A 88 34.01 6.99 2.82
N ALA A 89 32.83 6.96 3.45
CA ALA A 89 31.62 6.48 2.86
C ALA A 89 30.43 7.32 3.30
N MET A 90 29.41 7.38 2.47
CA MET A 90 28.24 8.20 2.70
C MET A 90 27.01 7.35 3.01
N ALA A 91 26.36 7.61 4.14
CA ALA A 91 25.05 7.08 4.47
C ALA A 91 24.00 8.21 4.43
N VAL A 92 22.95 8.02 3.64
CA VAL A 92 21.87 9.01 3.51
C VAL A 92 20.54 8.34 3.86
N LEU A 93 19.76 8.99 4.72
CA LEU A 93 18.39 8.65 5.00
C LEU A 93 17.47 9.73 4.40
N LEU A 94 16.58 9.33 3.51
CA LEU A 94 15.53 10.16 2.94
C LEU A 94 14.19 9.73 3.59
N PRO A 95 13.81 10.35 4.73
CA PRO A 95 12.57 10.00 5.41
C PRO A 95 11.36 10.41 4.56
N ALA A 96 10.31 9.58 4.60
CA ALA A 96 9.05 9.84 3.92
C ALA A 96 7.93 10.14 4.93
N GLU A 97 6.93 10.92 4.54
CA GLU A 97 5.73 11.13 5.37
C GLU A 97 5.01 9.81 5.69
N THR A 98 5.09 8.84 4.75
CA THR A 98 4.52 7.49 4.91
C THR A 98 5.23 6.62 5.94
N ASP A 99 6.44 7.00 6.39
CA ASP A 99 7.20 6.24 7.41
C ASP A 99 6.44 6.17 8.74
N GLU A 100 5.63 7.18 9.06
CA GLU A 100 4.79 7.18 10.27
C GLU A 100 3.79 6.01 10.29
N ALA A 101 3.14 5.75 9.16
CA ALA A 101 2.24 4.62 9.01
C ALA A 101 2.99 3.28 9.07
N LEU A 102 4.19 3.22 8.48
CA LEU A 102 5.06 2.04 8.55
C LEU A 102 5.53 1.75 9.96
N TRP A 103 5.98 2.76 10.70
CA TRP A 103 6.40 2.59 12.10
C TRP A 103 5.24 2.15 12.99
N THR A 104 4.05 2.73 12.81
CA THR A 104 2.84 2.30 13.51
C THR A 104 2.49 0.85 13.18
N TYR A 105 2.59 0.48 11.90
CA TYR A 105 2.40 -0.91 11.47
C TYR A 105 3.42 -1.85 12.13
N PHE A 106 4.71 -1.53 12.12
CA PHE A 106 5.75 -2.36 12.75
C PHE A 106 5.58 -2.46 14.27
N ALA A 107 5.14 -1.39 14.92
CA ALA A 107 4.86 -1.40 16.35
C ALA A 107 3.71 -2.36 16.72
N THR A 108 2.70 -2.48 15.86
CA THR A 108 1.50 -3.30 16.11
C THR A 108 1.48 -4.63 15.36
N ALA A 109 2.32 -4.79 14.32
CA ALA A 109 2.39 -6.03 13.56
C ALA A 109 2.88 -7.18 14.44
N GLY A 110 2.17 -8.31 14.41
CA GLY A 110 2.52 -9.51 15.19
C GLY A 110 2.12 -9.46 16.66
N VAL A 111 1.43 -8.41 17.14
CA VAL A 111 0.72 -8.46 18.42
C VAL A 111 -0.67 -9.04 18.12
N PRO A 112 -1.04 -10.20 18.69
CA PRO A 112 -2.35 -10.77 18.49
C PRO A 112 -3.43 -9.88 19.13
N ASP A 113 -4.55 -9.77 18.47
CA ASP A 113 -5.76 -9.16 19.00
C ASP A 113 -6.63 -10.27 19.59
N GLU A 114 -6.87 -10.24 20.89
CA GLU A 114 -7.58 -11.30 21.62
C GLU A 114 -8.96 -11.59 20.98
N ALA A 115 -9.71 -10.56 20.62
CA ALA A 115 -11.04 -10.71 20.03
C ALA A 115 -10.95 -11.42 18.65
N ARG A 116 -9.95 -11.07 17.83
CA ARG A 116 -9.75 -11.71 16.52
C ARG A 116 -9.26 -13.15 16.65
N VAL A 117 -8.40 -13.42 17.62
CA VAL A 117 -8.00 -14.80 17.91
C VAL A 117 -9.21 -15.62 18.36
N GLY A 118 -10.04 -15.08 19.26
CA GLY A 118 -11.30 -15.71 19.64
C GLY A 118 -12.21 -16.03 18.46
N GLN A 119 -12.33 -15.13 17.47
CA GLN A 119 -13.07 -15.38 16.24
C GLN A 119 -12.48 -16.54 15.40
N ILE A 120 -11.15 -16.63 15.32
CA ILE A 120 -10.46 -17.73 14.59
C ILE A 120 -10.72 -19.07 15.30
N LEU A 121 -10.54 -19.12 16.62
CA LEU A 121 -10.74 -20.35 17.40
C LEU A 121 -12.21 -20.81 17.35
N ALA A 122 -13.15 -19.89 17.47
CA ALA A 122 -14.59 -20.19 17.31
C ALA A 122 -14.92 -20.72 15.92
N ALA A 123 -14.32 -20.16 14.87
CA ALA A 123 -14.54 -20.65 13.50
C ALA A 123 -13.96 -22.06 13.27
N LEU A 124 -12.89 -22.43 13.99
CA LEU A 124 -12.25 -23.74 13.90
C LEU A 124 -12.90 -24.81 14.82
N ALA A 125 -13.80 -24.40 15.72
CA ALA A 125 -14.43 -25.32 16.69
C ALA A 125 -15.28 -26.41 16.00
N ASP A 126 -15.89 -26.09 14.85
CA ASP A 126 -16.73 -27.01 14.08
C ASP A 126 -15.93 -27.90 13.12
N GLY A 127 -14.60 -27.76 13.06
CA GLY A 127 -13.72 -28.58 12.24
C GLY A 127 -12.67 -27.82 11.42
N PRO A 128 -11.85 -28.55 10.64
CA PRO A 128 -10.79 -27.95 9.84
C PRO A 128 -11.30 -27.01 8.74
N LEU A 129 -10.68 -25.83 8.59
CA LEU A 129 -11.03 -24.85 7.57
C LEU A 129 -9.80 -24.46 6.72
N SER A 130 -10.04 -24.23 5.42
CA SER A 130 -9.05 -23.60 4.56
C SER A 130 -8.84 -22.12 4.94
N LEU A 131 -7.70 -21.55 4.56
CA LEU A 131 -7.43 -20.13 4.80
C LEU A 131 -8.52 -19.21 4.21
N LEU A 132 -9.06 -19.55 3.03
CA LEU A 132 -10.14 -18.81 2.39
C LEU A 132 -11.47 -18.93 3.18
N ALA A 133 -11.78 -20.12 3.70
CA ALA A 133 -12.96 -20.33 4.54
C ALA A 133 -12.84 -19.55 5.86
N LEU A 134 -11.67 -19.54 6.50
CA LEU A 134 -11.40 -18.74 7.69
C LEU A 134 -11.51 -17.23 7.41
N GLU A 135 -10.97 -16.74 6.30
CA GLU A 135 -11.11 -15.34 5.89
C GLU A 135 -12.60 -14.96 5.73
N THR A 136 -13.39 -15.87 5.16
CA THR A 136 -14.84 -15.66 4.98
C THR A 136 -15.60 -15.69 6.31
N ALA A 137 -15.28 -16.64 7.18
CA ALA A 137 -15.98 -16.83 8.46
C ALA A 137 -15.65 -15.70 9.47
N THR A 138 -14.40 -15.23 9.50
CA THR A 138 -13.95 -14.24 10.47
C THR A 138 -13.98 -12.81 9.97
N GLY A 139 -14.01 -12.58 8.63
CA GLY A 139 -13.86 -11.26 8.02
C GLY A 139 -12.45 -10.65 8.18
N ILE A 140 -11.49 -11.41 8.72
CA ILE A 140 -10.10 -10.95 8.91
C ILE A 140 -9.37 -11.02 7.57
N ARG A 141 -8.71 -9.92 7.16
CA ARG A 141 -7.92 -9.89 5.91
C ARG A 141 -6.84 -10.96 5.92
N ARG A 142 -6.63 -11.61 4.78
CA ARG A 142 -5.73 -12.75 4.60
C ARG A 142 -4.35 -12.58 5.24
N GLY A 143 -3.64 -11.47 4.98
CA GLY A 143 -2.30 -11.26 5.53
C GLY A 143 -2.27 -11.18 7.07
N ARG A 144 -3.31 -10.57 7.68
CA ARG A 144 -3.44 -10.54 9.14
C ARG A 144 -3.82 -11.91 9.69
N LEU A 145 -4.71 -12.62 9.01
CA LEU A 145 -5.12 -13.97 9.39
C LEU A 145 -3.94 -14.96 9.35
N GLU A 146 -3.14 -14.95 8.28
CA GLU A 146 -1.92 -15.75 8.18
C GLU A 146 -0.91 -15.44 9.31
N GLY A 147 -0.78 -14.17 9.68
CA GLY A 147 0.07 -13.76 10.79
C GLY A 147 -0.41 -14.33 12.14
N LEU A 148 -1.71 -14.24 12.42
CA LEU A 148 -2.31 -14.77 13.64
C LEU A 148 -2.23 -16.31 13.69
N LEU A 149 -2.51 -16.99 12.58
CA LEU A 149 -2.40 -18.45 12.50
C LEU A 149 -0.98 -18.94 12.72
N LYS A 150 0.04 -18.22 12.23
CA LYS A 150 1.45 -18.55 12.52
C LYS A 150 1.80 -18.42 14.01
N ILE A 151 1.30 -17.39 14.69
CA ILE A 151 1.49 -17.23 16.13
C ILE A 151 0.84 -18.40 16.88
N LEU A 152 -0.41 -18.72 16.56
CA LEU A 152 -1.14 -19.82 17.19
C LEU A 152 -0.51 -21.18 16.88
N ALA A 153 0.11 -21.35 15.72
CA ALA A 153 0.84 -22.59 15.38
C ALA A 153 2.14 -22.73 16.16
N VAL A 154 2.86 -21.61 16.40
CA VAL A 154 4.06 -21.62 17.27
C VAL A 154 3.71 -21.91 18.72
N GLU A 155 2.52 -21.52 19.17
CA GLU A 155 1.99 -21.82 20.51
C GLU A 155 1.26 -23.17 20.57
N ASP A 156 1.34 -23.98 19.50
CA ASP A 156 0.74 -25.31 19.37
C ASP A 156 -0.79 -25.35 19.59
N VAL A 157 -1.48 -24.24 19.33
CA VAL A 157 -2.94 -24.12 19.46
C VAL A 157 -3.65 -24.56 18.18
N VAL A 158 -3.04 -24.29 17.03
CA VAL A 158 -3.53 -24.72 15.72
C VAL A 158 -2.44 -25.42 14.93
N GLN A 159 -2.85 -26.34 14.06
CA GLN A 159 -1.96 -27.01 13.13
C GLN A 159 -2.47 -26.89 11.70
N ARG A 160 -1.57 -27.07 10.74
CA ARG A 160 -1.89 -27.03 9.32
C ARG A 160 -1.65 -28.38 8.67
N GLU A 161 -2.69 -29.00 8.15
CA GLU A 161 -2.63 -30.28 7.43
C GLU A 161 -3.40 -30.20 6.11
N GLY A 162 -2.84 -30.71 5.02
CA GLY A 162 -3.50 -30.79 3.72
C GLY A 162 -4.04 -29.48 3.16
N GLY A 163 -3.50 -28.33 3.59
CA GLY A 163 -3.97 -27.00 3.18
C GLY A 163 -5.08 -26.41 4.07
N THR A 164 -5.54 -27.13 5.08
CA THR A 164 -6.52 -26.70 6.09
C THR A 164 -5.86 -26.45 7.45
N TRP A 165 -6.50 -25.64 8.28
CA TRP A 165 -6.12 -25.37 9.66
C TRP A 165 -7.12 -26.02 10.59
N SER A 166 -6.65 -26.61 11.69
CA SER A 166 -7.44 -27.26 12.73
C SER A 166 -6.91 -26.92 14.11
N LEU A 167 -7.76 -27.05 15.12
CA LEU A 167 -7.35 -26.97 16.52
C LEU A 167 -6.56 -28.23 16.91
N THR A 168 -5.52 -28.06 17.73
CA THR A 168 -4.76 -29.18 18.31
C THR A 168 -5.40 -29.72 19.58
N GLY A 169 -6.28 -28.94 20.21
CA GLY A 169 -6.84 -29.20 21.54
C GLY A 169 -6.10 -28.50 22.67
N GLN A 170 -4.98 -27.84 22.39
CA GLN A 170 -4.32 -26.98 23.38
C GLN A 170 -5.13 -25.70 23.60
N PRO A 171 -5.40 -25.33 24.89
CA PRO A 171 -6.08 -24.08 25.18
C PRO A 171 -5.16 -22.89 24.90
N TRP A 172 -5.73 -21.83 24.30
CA TRP A 172 -5.02 -20.58 24.11
C TRP A 172 -5.29 -19.62 25.26
N HIS A 173 -4.22 -19.04 25.81
CA HIS A 173 -4.30 -18.00 26.83
C HIS A 173 -3.63 -16.72 26.34
N PHE A 174 -4.36 -15.60 26.39
CA PHE A 174 -3.80 -14.31 26.01
C PHE A 174 -2.86 -13.79 27.11
N ASP A 175 -1.55 -13.87 26.85
CA ASP A 175 -0.53 -13.30 27.74
C ASP A 175 -0.42 -11.78 27.52
N ALA A 176 -1.37 -11.04 28.09
CA ALA A 176 -1.44 -9.59 27.95
C ALA A 176 -0.14 -8.87 28.37
N PRO A 177 0.55 -9.20 29.48
CA PRO A 177 1.83 -8.61 29.85
C PRO A 177 2.90 -8.78 28.76
N ARG A 178 3.11 -10.00 28.27
CA ARG A 178 4.09 -10.33 27.22
C ARG A 178 3.85 -9.52 25.95
N TRP A 179 2.60 -9.44 25.50
CA TRP A 179 2.25 -8.73 24.27
C TRP A 179 2.33 -7.21 24.45
N ALA A 180 1.99 -6.69 25.62
CA ALA A 180 2.15 -5.26 25.94
C ALA A 180 3.64 -4.88 25.98
N ASP A 181 4.51 -5.74 26.54
CA ASP A 181 5.95 -5.52 26.57
C ASP A 181 6.55 -5.50 25.16
N LEU A 182 6.17 -6.45 24.32
CA LEU A 182 6.60 -6.47 22.91
C LEU A 182 6.16 -5.23 22.13
N ALA A 183 4.91 -4.81 22.32
CA ALA A 183 4.38 -3.59 21.69
C ALA A 183 5.15 -2.36 22.16
N ARG A 184 5.48 -2.27 23.46
CA ARG A 184 6.25 -1.17 24.06
C ARG A 184 7.68 -1.09 23.51
N VAL A 185 8.36 -2.22 23.39
CA VAL A 185 9.71 -2.28 22.78
C VAL A 185 9.69 -1.78 21.35
N ARG A 186 8.75 -2.28 20.53
CA ARG A 186 8.61 -1.85 19.13
C ARG A 186 8.21 -0.38 18.97
N ALA A 187 7.32 0.11 19.85
CA ALA A 187 6.97 1.53 19.85
C ALA A 187 8.16 2.42 20.21
N ARG A 188 9.04 1.97 21.12
CA ARG A 188 10.29 2.65 21.46
C ARG A 188 11.25 2.67 20.26
N GLU A 189 11.42 1.57 19.54
CA GLU A 189 12.25 1.53 18.33
C GLU A 189 11.73 2.48 17.25
N ALA A 190 10.42 2.52 17.02
CA ALA A 190 9.78 3.45 16.11
C ALA A 190 10.04 4.92 16.53
N ASP A 191 9.94 5.24 17.83
CA ASP A 191 10.24 6.58 18.34
C ASP A 191 11.71 6.96 18.17
N LEU A 192 12.62 6.02 18.37
CA LEU A 192 14.04 6.23 18.09
C LEU A 192 14.27 6.56 16.62
N MET A 193 13.62 5.86 15.69
CA MET A 193 13.73 6.16 14.25
C MET A 193 13.15 7.54 13.90
N ARG A 194 12.01 7.94 14.49
CA ARG A 194 11.46 9.29 14.32
C ARG A 194 12.45 10.37 14.78
N ARG A 195 13.07 10.17 15.90
CA ARG A 195 14.08 11.11 16.44
C ARG A 195 15.33 11.17 15.59
N PHE A 196 15.81 10.01 15.13
CA PHE A 196 16.94 9.90 14.20
C PHE A 196 16.67 10.64 12.88
N ALA A 197 15.50 10.40 12.27
CA ALA A 197 15.10 11.03 11.01
C ALA A 197 14.97 12.56 11.11
N ARG A 198 14.63 13.09 12.29
CA ARG A 198 14.60 14.54 12.56
C ARG A 198 15.99 15.18 12.74
N GLY A 199 17.06 14.39 12.82
CA GLY A 199 18.40 14.90 12.96
C GLY A 199 18.70 15.55 14.31
N ALA A 200 18.09 15.10 15.40
CA ALA A 200 18.31 15.62 16.75
C ALA A 200 19.68 15.23 17.29
N GLY A 201 20.69 16.08 17.10
CA GLY A 201 22.07 15.87 17.55
C GLY A 201 22.90 15.00 16.60
N CYS A 202 24.10 14.61 17.04
CA CYS A 202 24.98 13.78 16.21
C CYS A 202 24.36 12.45 15.83
N LEU A 203 24.24 12.18 14.54
CA LEU A 203 23.59 10.96 14.02
C LEU A 203 24.38 9.70 14.39
N MET A 204 25.72 9.77 14.39
CA MET A 204 26.54 8.61 14.76
C MET A 204 26.45 8.33 16.27
N ARG A 205 26.56 9.35 17.12
CA ARG A 205 26.36 9.18 18.57
C ARG A 205 24.98 8.61 18.88
N PHE A 206 23.95 9.06 18.14
CA PHE A 206 22.60 8.51 18.30
C PHE A 206 22.57 7.01 18.04
N LEU A 207 23.19 6.53 16.95
CA LEU A 207 23.28 5.11 16.62
C LEU A 207 24.09 4.33 17.63
N GLN A 208 25.25 4.85 18.05
CA GLN A 208 26.09 4.26 19.09
C GLN A 208 25.29 4.06 20.39
N THR A 209 24.58 5.10 20.84
CA THR A 209 23.71 5.01 22.03
C THR A 209 22.59 3.97 21.86
N ALA A 210 21.98 3.91 20.67
CA ALA A 210 20.92 2.94 20.40
C ALA A 210 21.42 1.48 20.29
N LEU A 211 22.73 1.29 20.15
CA LEU A 211 23.43 0.01 20.08
C LEU A 211 24.17 -0.33 21.38
N ASP A 212 23.88 0.39 22.47
CA ASP A 212 24.47 0.20 23.78
C ASP A 212 26.02 0.38 23.80
N ASP A 213 26.57 1.24 22.92
CA ASP A 213 27.99 1.60 22.97
C ASP A 213 28.30 2.25 24.34
N PRO A 214 29.30 1.79 25.08
CA PRO A 214 29.62 2.32 26.40
C PRO A 214 30.22 3.73 26.36
N ASP A 215 30.72 4.20 25.21
CA ASP A 215 31.38 5.52 25.06
C ASP A 215 30.93 6.24 23.77
N PRO A 216 29.63 6.60 23.65
CA PRO A 216 29.10 7.21 22.43
C PRO A 216 29.63 8.66 22.29
N ARG A 217 30.23 8.98 21.12
CA ARG A 217 30.90 10.28 20.87
C ARG A 217 30.34 10.96 19.62
N ASP A 218 30.43 12.28 19.61
CA ASP A 218 30.13 13.07 18.43
C ASP A 218 31.13 12.81 17.31
N CYS A 219 30.64 12.52 16.10
CA CYS A 219 31.51 12.17 14.98
C CYS A 219 32.15 13.36 14.26
N GLY A 220 31.66 14.58 14.49
CA GLY A 220 32.14 15.82 13.86
C GLY A 220 31.85 15.97 12.36
N ARG A 221 31.36 14.93 11.68
CA ARG A 221 31.22 14.89 10.20
C ARG A 221 29.80 14.63 9.66
N CYS A 222 28.87 14.18 10.47
CA CYS A 222 27.46 14.03 10.02
C CYS A 222 26.80 15.40 9.80
N SER A 223 25.68 15.42 9.08
CA SER A 223 24.95 16.66 8.78
C SER A 223 24.55 17.47 10.02
N ALA A 224 24.26 16.81 11.14
CA ALA A 224 23.94 17.48 12.40
C ALA A 224 25.18 18.11 13.08
N CYS A 225 26.37 17.54 12.91
CA CYS A 225 27.61 18.09 13.47
C CYS A 225 28.19 19.20 12.59
N SER A 226 28.21 18.99 11.27
CA SER A 226 28.91 19.88 10.33
C SER A 226 27.98 20.94 9.72
N GLY A 227 26.66 20.76 9.79
CA GLY A 227 25.70 21.59 9.06
C GLY A 227 25.73 21.38 7.54
N TRP A 228 26.54 20.45 7.04
CA TRP A 228 26.75 20.20 5.63
C TRP A 228 25.95 18.98 5.16
N LEU A 229 25.38 19.08 3.96
CA LEU A 229 24.74 17.98 3.26
C LEU A 229 25.50 17.66 1.97
N PRO A 230 25.61 16.37 1.57
CA PRO A 230 26.22 16.01 0.31
C PRO A 230 25.46 16.64 -0.86
N HIS A 231 26.20 16.97 -1.94
CA HIS A 231 25.58 17.50 -3.16
C HIS A 231 24.46 16.54 -3.67
N PRO A 232 23.31 17.03 -4.10
CA PRO A 232 22.91 18.43 -4.37
C PRO A 232 22.41 19.21 -3.14
N GLY A 233 22.53 18.68 -1.93
CA GLY A 233 22.02 19.31 -0.71
C GLY A 233 20.51 19.39 -0.69
N LEU A 234 19.98 20.56 -0.28
CA LEU A 234 18.53 20.82 -0.24
C LEU A 234 17.97 21.39 -1.54
N GLN A 235 18.81 21.65 -2.55
CA GLN A 235 18.41 22.31 -3.78
C GLN A 235 18.74 21.45 -5.02
N PRO A 236 17.96 20.39 -5.30
CA PRO A 236 18.12 19.65 -6.52
C PRO A 236 17.78 20.52 -7.74
N SER A 237 18.33 20.19 -8.91
CA SER A 237 18.01 20.91 -10.15
C SER A 237 16.52 20.79 -10.50
N ARG A 238 15.96 21.81 -11.16
CA ARG A 238 14.57 21.77 -11.62
C ARG A 238 14.28 20.54 -12.50
N ALA A 239 15.24 20.17 -13.34
CA ALA A 239 15.11 18.99 -14.20
C ALA A 239 15.01 17.69 -13.39
N ALA A 240 15.82 17.56 -12.33
CA ALA A 240 15.75 16.39 -11.43
C ALA A 240 14.43 16.33 -10.67
N VAL A 241 13.94 17.49 -10.18
CA VAL A 241 12.63 17.57 -9.50
C VAL A 241 11.50 17.17 -10.45
N GLU A 242 11.50 17.67 -11.68
CA GLU A 242 10.46 17.33 -12.64
C GLU A 242 10.52 15.85 -13.06
N ALA A 243 11.70 15.31 -13.30
CA ALA A 243 11.88 13.90 -13.57
C ALA A 243 11.37 13.02 -12.42
N ALA A 244 11.66 13.40 -11.17
CA ALA A 244 11.16 12.71 -9.98
C ALA A 244 9.64 12.81 -9.84
N ARG A 245 9.03 13.95 -10.15
CA ARG A 245 7.55 14.12 -10.16
C ARG A 245 6.90 13.22 -11.21
N VAL A 246 7.43 13.21 -12.42
CA VAL A 246 6.93 12.31 -13.49
C VAL A 246 7.06 10.85 -13.08
N PHE A 247 8.18 10.48 -12.49
CA PHE A 247 8.39 9.15 -11.94
C PHE A 247 7.38 8.81 -10.84
N ALA A 248 7.18 9.67 -9.85
CA ALA A 248 6.24 9.45 -8.76
C ALA A 248 4.79 9.32 -9.28
N ARG A 249 4.36 10.21 -10.19
CA ARG A 249 3.02 10.21 -10.80
C ARG A 249 2.76 9.05 -11.77
N GLY A 250 3.81 8.41 -12.28
CA GLY A 250 3.71 7.27 -13.18
C GLY A 250 3.34 5.94 -12.52
N ARG A 251 3.06 5.91 -11.22
CA ARG A 251 2.70 4.70 -10.49
C ARG A 251 1.22 4.38 -10.68
N ASP A 252 0.93 3.18 -11.17
CA ASP A 252 -0.45 2.68 -11.28
C ASP A 252 -0.84 1.99 -9.96
N GLN A 253 -1.85 2.54 -9.28
CA GLN A 253 -2.42 1.93 -8.08
C GLN A 253 -3.55 1.00 -8.46
N VAL A 254 -3.33 -0.30 -8.26
CA VAL A 254 -4.31 -1.33 -8.55
C VAL A 254 -5.33 -1.42 -7.43
N ILE A 255 -6.60 -1.38 -7.78
CA ILE A 255 -7.72 -1.65 -6.88
C ILE A 255 -8.19 -3.07 -7.12
N GLU A 256 -7.94 -3.96 -6.17
CA GLU A 256 -8.45 -5.33 -6.26
C GLU A 256 -9.94 -5.38 -5.90
N PRO A 257 -10.79 -6.00 -6.76
CA PRO A 257 -12.21 -6.19 -6.45
C PRO A 257 -12.38 -7.18 -5.30
N ARG A 258 -13.49 -7.05 -4.59
CA ARG A 258 -13.91 -8.05 -3.60
C ARG A 258 -14.26 -9.36 -4.30
N LYS A 259 -13.79 -10.49 -3.77
CA LYS A 259 -13.94 -11.81 -4.40
C LYS A 259 -15.15 -12.59 -3.87
N LEU A 260 -15.58 -12.30 -2.64
CA LEU A 260 -16.67 -13.01 -1.96
C LEU A 260 -17.59 -12.04 -1.22
N TRP A 261 -18.89 -12.32 -1.27
CA TRP A 261 -19.86 -11.63 -0.43
C TRP A 261 -19.71 -12.03 1.03
N PRO A 262 -19.93 -11.10 1.99
CA PRO A 262 -19.93 -11.45 3.40
C PRO A 262 -21.05 -12.47 3.72
N SER A 263 -20.79 -13.37 4.66
CA SER A 263 -21.81 -14.28 5.16
C SER A 263 -22.90 -13.54 5.95
N GLY A 264 -24.14 -14.07 5.95
CA GLY A 264 -25.22 -13.55 6.80
C GLY A 264 -25.96 -12.31 6.27
N LEU A 265 -25.86 -11.98 4.98
CA LEU A 265 -26.55 -10.83 4.39
C LEU A 265 -28.09 -10.97 4.29
N GLY A 266 -28.65 -12.17 4.49
CA GLY A 266 -30.10 -12.40 4.37
C GLY A 266 -30.66 -12.31 2.94
N ALA A 267 -29.95 -11.75 1.99
CA ALA A 267 -30.32 -11.58 0.60
C ALA A 267 -29.84 -12.78 -0.25
N LYS A 268 -30.79 -13.47 -0.95
CA LYS A 268 -30.48 -14.71 -1.68
C LYS A 268 -29.47 -14.49 -2.82
N ASP A 269 -29.49 -13.32 -3.44
CA ASP A 269 -28.72 -13.01 -4.65
C ASP A 269 -27.27 -12.53 -4.36
N PHE A 270 -26.96 -12.22 -3.08
CA PHE A 270 -25.64 -11.72 -2.67
C PHE A 270 -24.91 -12.75 -1.81
N LYS A 271 -24.64 -13.94 -2.41
CA LYS A 271 -23.93 -15.06 -1.79
C LYS A 271 -22.78 -15.55 -2.66
N GLY A 272 -21.74 -16.08 -2.03
CA GLY A 272 -20.64 -16.73 -2.73
C GLY A 272 -19.75 -15.74 -3.49
N ARG A 273 -19.33 -16.12 -4.70
CA ARG A 273 -18.33 -15.37 -5.47
C ARG A 273 -18.92 -14.14 -6.14
N ILE A 274 -18.22 -13.03 -6.04
CA ILE A 274 -18.53 -11.78 -6.74
C ILE A 274 -17.94 -11.86 -8.15
N THR A 275 -18.74 -11.50 -9.15
CA THR A 275 -18.33 -11.47 -10.56
C THR A 275 -18.65 -10.12 -11.18
N GLY A 276 -17.89 -9.73 -12.21
CA GLY A 276 -18.17 -8.55 -13.04
C GLY A 276 -17.76 -7.20 -12.44
N CYS A 277 -17.17 -7.19 -11.24
CA CYS A 277 -16.37 -6.07 -10.78
C CYS A 277 -14.92 -6.40 -11.11
N GLU A 278 -14.37 -5.69 -12.09
CA GLU A 278 -13.00 -5.93 -12.56
C GLU A 278 -11.98 -5.21 -11.71
N GLU A 279 -10.71 -5.52 -11.93
CA GLU A 279 -9.60 -4.81 -11.32
C GLU A 279 -9.65 -3.33 -11.72
N GLY A 280 -9.68 -2.45 -10.73
CA GLY A 280 -9.76 -1.01 -10.92
C GLY A 280 -8.42 -0.31 -10.80
N ARG A 281 -8.45 1.02 -10.89
CA ARG A 281 -7.27 1.88 -10.69
C ARG A 281 -7.60 3.07 -9.80
N ALA A 282 -6.64 3.42 -8.94
CA ALA A 282 -6.60 4.71 -8.26
C ALA A 282 -5.47 5.57 -8.83
N LEU A 283 -5.69 6.89 -8.88
CA LEU A 283 -4.65 7.82 -9.28
C LEU A 283 -3.51 7.83 -8.27
N ALA A 284 -3.84 7.74 -6.98
CA ALA A 284 -2.88 7.84 -5.89
C ALA A 284 -3.33 7.12 -4.62
N PHE A 285 -2.40 6.80 -3.73
CA PHE A 285 -2.69 6.55 -2.31
C PHE A 285 -2.93 7.87 -1.57
N ALA A 286 -3.43 7.79 -0.33
CA ALA A 286 -3.72 8.95 0.51
C ALA A 286 -2.50 9.89 0.67
N ASP A 287 -1.31 9.30 0.85
CA ASP A 287 -0.05 10.02 1.11
C ASP A 287 0.94 9.89 -0.05
N ASP A 288 0.44 9.87 -1.28
CA ASP A 288 1.27 9.72 -2.48
C ASP A 288 2.16 10.95 -2.69
N PRO A 289 3.50 10.79 -2.79
CA PRO A 289 4.42 11.92 -2.92
C PRO A 289 4.29 12.68 -4.25
N GLY A 290 3.75 12.04 -5.29
CA GLY A 290 3.54 12.67 -6.61
C GLY A 290 2.24 13.47 -6.71
N TRP A 291 1.21 13.07 -5.95
CA TRP A 291 -0.13 13.62 -6.04
C TRP A 291 -0.62 14.29 -4.75
N GLY A 292 0.04 14.05 -3.60
CA GLY A 292 -0.43 14.50 -2.29
C GLY A 292 -0.69 15.99 -2.19
N GLU A 293 0.20 16.83 -2.74
CA GLU A 293 0.04 18.29 -2.75
C GLU A 293 -1.24 18.75 -3.47
N LEU A 294 -1.64 18.05 -4.54
CA LEU A 294 -2.84 18.37 -5.32
C LEU A 294 -4.10 17.74 -4.74
N LEU A 295 -4.01 16.53 -4.20
CA LEU A 295 -5.18 15.80 -3.71
C LEU A 295 -5.58 16.19 -2.28
N ARG A 296 -4.62 16.46 -1.39
CA ARG A 296 -4.90 16.81 0.01
C ARG A 296 -5.89 17.99 0.13
N PRO A 297 -5.73 19.12 -0.59
CA PRO A 297 -6.68 20.22 -0.53
C PRO A 297 -8.06 19.90 -1.10
N LEU A 298 -8.18 18.94 -2.04
CA LEU A 298 -9.47 18.51 -2.59
C LEU A 298 -10.30 17.76 -1.56
N PHE A 299 -9.63 17.03 -0.67
CA PHE A 299 -10.29 16.19 0.32
C PHE A 299 -10.39 16.80 1.72
N ALA A 300 -9.62 17.84 2.01
CA ALA A 300 -9.68 18.57 3.28
C ALA A 300 -10.59 19.82 3.24
N GLY A 301 -10.92 20.31 2.05
CA GLY A 301 -11.72 21.52 1.84
C GLY A 301 -13.14 21.24 1.35
N PRO A 302 -13.88 22.30 0.99
CA PRO A 302 -15.20 22.18 0.38
C PRO A 302 -15.12 21.49 -0.99
N ASP A 303 -16.22 20.82 -1.38
CA ASP A 303 -16.35 20.13 -2.65
C ASP A 303 -16.18 21.11 -3.83
N ARG A 304 -15.29 20.77 -4.76
CA ARG A 304 -14.92 21.58 -5.92
C ARG A 304 -14.50 20.70 -7.09
N ASP A 305 -14.40 21.33 -8.26
CA ASP A 305 -13.94 20.65 -9.46
C ASP A 305 -12.48 20.23 -9.34
N ALA A 306 -12.10 19.14 -9.99
CA ALA A 306 -10.72 18.69 -10.07
C ALA A 306 -9.87 19.70 -10.85
N PRO A 307 -8.66 20.07 -10.38
CA PRO A 307 -7.76 20.93 -11.13
C PRO A 307 -7.27 20.24 -12.42
N PRO A 308 -6.86 21.01 -13.44
CA PRO A 308 -6.44 20.47 -14.73
C PRO A 308 -5.37 19.37 -14.61
N GLU A 309 -4.38 19.54 -13.75
CA GLU A 309 -3.29 18.58 -13.56
C GLU A 309 -3.79 17.22 -13.06
N VAL A 310 -4.83 17.21 -12.22
CA VAL A 310 -5.46 15.98 -11.73
C VAL A 310 -6.25 15.32 -12.86
N LEU A 311 -6.99 16.11 -13.65
CA LEU A 311 -7.73 15.60 -14.80
C LEU A 311 -6.81 15.00 -15.86
N ASP A 312 -5.70 15.66 -16.16
CA ASP A 312 -4.66 15.15 -17.08
C ASP A 312 -4.02 13.87 -16.53
N GLY A 313 -3.78 13.81 -15.22
CA GLY A 313 -3.30 12.63 -14.53
C GLY A 313 -4.24 11.43 -14.66
N VAL A 314 -5.55 11.65 -14.51
CA VAL A 314 -6.58 10.62 -14.70
C VAL A 314 -6.59 10.12 -16.16
N VAL A 315 -6.47 11.00 -17.14
CA VAL A 315 -6.40 10.61 -18.56
C VAL A 315 -5.12 9.81 -18.84
N ALA A 316 -3.97 10.22 -18.29
CA ALA A 316 -2.72 9.50 -18.41
C ALA A 316 -2.79 8.11 -17.77
N LEU A 317 -3.43 7.99 -16.60
CA LEU A 317 -3.71 6.70 -15.96
C LEU A 317 -4.57 5.79 -16.86
N LEU A 318 -5.68 6.32 -17.39
CA LEU A 318 -6.55 5.58 -18.30
C LEU A 318 -5.81 5.15 -19.58
N ALA A 319 -4.93 5.99 -20.13
CA ALA A 319 -4.12 5.67 -21.31
C ALA A 319 -3.13 4.52 -21.07
N ARG A 320 -2.62 4.37 -19.85
CA ARG A 320 -1.80 3.22 -19.47
C ARG A 320 -2.67 2.00 -19.22
N TRP A 321 -3.74 2.16 -18.42
CA TRP A 321 -4.63 1.07 -18.00
C TRP A 321 -5.36 0.39 -19.14
N ARG A 322 -5.75 1.13 -20.19
CA ARG A 322 -6.46 0.58 -21.37
C ARG A 322 -5.75 -0.61 -22.05
N ARG A 323 -4.43 -0.76 -21.84
CA ARG A 323 -3.64 -1.86 -22.39
C ARG A 323 -3.99 -3.22 -21.77
N SER A 324 -4.58 -3.22 -20.58
CA SER A 324 -5.02 -4.43 -19.85
C SER A 324 -6.52 -4.68 -19.92
N TRP A 325 -7.30 -3.81 -20.60
CA TRP A 325 -8.75 -4.03 -20.74
C TRP A 325 -9.05 -5.18 -21.69
N ALA A 326 -9.92 -6.10 -21.25
CA ALA A 326 -10.46 -7.13 -22.13
C ALA A 326 -11.37 -6.53 -23.21
N ALA A 327 -12.12 -5.47 -22.87
CA ALA A 327 -12.91 -4.67 -23.79
C ALA A 327 -12.96 -3.22 -23.32
N ARG A 328 -13.05 -2.27 -24.27
CA ARG A 328 -13.13 -0.85 -23.96
C ARG A 328 -14.46 -0.52 -23.29
N PRO A 329 -14.47 0.32 -22.24
CA PRO A 329 -15.71 0.84 -21.66
C PRO A 329 -16.56 1.56 -22.70
N VAL A 330 -17.87 1.30 -22.65
CA VAL A 330 -18.85 1.89 -23.57
C VAL A 330 -19.51 3.15 -23.01
N ALA A 331 -19.41 3.39 -21.69
CA ALA A 331 -19.93 4.55 -21.00
C ALA A 331 -19.18 4.82 -19.69
N VAL A 332 -19.37 6.03 -19.15
CA VAL A 332 -18.87 6.44 -17.85
C VAL A 332 -20.02 6.63 -16.90
N VAL A 333 -19.92 6.05 -15.70
CA VAL A 333 -20.94 6.12 -14.65
C VAL A 333 -20.36 6.87 -13.45
N PRO A 334 -20.93 8.01 -13.03
CA PRO A 334 -20.55 8.65 -11.77
C PRO A 334 -21.05 7.84 -10.58
N MET A 335 -20.19 7.62 -9.57
CA MET A 335 -20.65 7.20 -8.25
C MET A 335 -21.36 8.36 -7.58
N PRO A 336 -22.60 8.18 -7.06
CA PRO A 336 -23.24 9.24 -6.28
C PRO A 336 -22.45 9.50 -5.00
N SER A 337 -21.89 10.70 -4.92
CA SER A 337 -21.08 11.17 -3.80
C SER A 337 -21.78 12.30 -3.07
N ARG A 338 -21.80 12.26 -1.74
CA ARG A 338 -22.37 13.32 -0.89
C ARG A 338 -21.38 14.47 -0.66
N ASP A 339 -20.13 14.08 -0.42
CA ASP A 339 -19.08 15.01 0.01
C ASP A 339 -18.24 15.53 -1.18
N HIS A 340 -18.28 14.81 -2.33
CA HIS A 340 -17.41 15.08 -3.48
C HIS A 340 -18.16 14.99 -4.81
N ALA A 341 -19.41 15.45 -4.86
CA ALA A 341 -20.27 15.37 -6.05
C ALA A 341 -19.70 16.18 -7.22
N ARG A 342 -19.23 17.40 -6.97
CA ARG A 342 -18.61 18.26 -7.98
C ARG A 342 -17.29 17.68 -8.48
N LEU A 343 -16.46 17.16 -7.57
CA LEU A 343 -15.20 16.53 -7.91
C LEU A 343 -15.42 15.33 -8.85
N VAL A 344 -16.35 14.45 -8.52
CA VAL A 344 -16.71 13.29 -9.36
C VAL A 344 -17.29 13.74 -10.70
N ALA A 345 -18.21 14.70 -10.69
CA ALA A 345 -18.83 15.22 -11.93
C ALA A 345 -17.80 15.83 -12.88
N SER A 346 -16.83 16.61 -12.37
CA SER A 346 -15.79 17.21 -13.19
C SER A 346 -14.86 16.17 -13.82
N MET A 347 -14.52 15.11 -13.08
CA MET A 347 -13.75 13.97 -13.59
C MET A 347 -14.51 13.25 -14.71
N VAL A 348 -15.77 12.90 -14.44
CA VAL A 348 -16.65 12.19 -15.39
C VAL A 348 -16.80 13.00 -16.67
N ALA A 349 -17.09 14.30 -16.57
CA ALA A 349 -17.23 15.18 -17.74
C ALA A 349 -15.92 15.22 -18.56
N HIS A 350 -14.77 15.32 -17.90
CA HIS A 350 -13.48 15.33 -18.58
C HIS A 350 -13.17 14.00 -19.27
N ILE A 351 -13.37 12.87 -18.59
CA ILE A 351 -13.16 11.52 -19.14
C ILE A 351 -14.10 11.28 -20.31
N ALA A 352 -15.39 11.63 -20.19
CA ALA A 352 -16.38 11.49 -21.23
C ALA A 352 -16.01 12.28 -22.49
N ARG A 353 -15.56 13.51 -22.32
CA ARG A 353 -15.11 14.39 -23.43
C ARG A 353 -13.89 13.82 -24.14
N VAL A 354 -12.84 13.44 -23.40
CA VAL A 354 -11.59 12.93 -23.98
C VAL A 354 -11.80 11.54 -24.58
N GLY A 355 -12.53 10.67 -23.88
CA GLY A 355 -12.83 9.30 -24.29
C GLY A 355 -13.93 9.20 -25.34
N ARG A 356 -14.68 10.27 -25.61
CA ARG A 356 -15.91 10.26 -26.44
C ARG A 356 -16.88 9.19 -25.96
N LEU A 357 -17.14 9.15 -24.64
CA LEU A 357 -18.02 8.20 -24.00
C LEU A 357 -19.29 8.91 -23.50
N PRO A 358 -20.47 8.32 -23.61
CA PRO A 358 -21.67 8.83 -22.95
C PRO A 358 -21.50 8.77 -21.44
N VAL A 359 -22.12 9.73 -20.73
CA VAL A 359 -22.26 9.71 -19.28
C VAL A 359 -23.62 9.14 -18.94
N LEU A 360 -23.64 8.16 -18.05
CA LEU A 360 -24.87 7.51 -17.57
C LEU A 360 -25.02 7.79 -16.07
N ASP A 361 -25.85 8.76 -15.72
CA ASP A 361 -26.21 9.08 -14.34
C ASP A 361 -27.37 8.17 -13.88
N VAL A 362 -27.05 6.89 -13.69
CA VAL A 362 -28.01 5.82 -13.43
C VAL A 362 -28.01 5.32 -11.99
N LEU A 363 -27.08 5.76 -11.16
CA LEU A 363 -26.99 5.41 -9.75
C LEU A 363 -27.54 6.53 -8.86
N SER A 364 -28.27 6.17 -7.81
CA SER A 364 -28.68 7.09 -6.75
C SER A 364 -28.26 6.52 -5.39
N ALA A 365 -28.00 7.41 -4.42
CA ALA A 365 -27.68 7.03 -3.04
C ALA A 365 -28.66 7.72 -2.08
N GLU A 366 -29.52 6.94 -1.45
CA GLU A 366 -30.54 7.39 -0.52
C GLU A 366 -30.28 6.86 0.90
N GLY A 367 -30.76 7.58 1.92
CA GLY A 367 -30.56 7.17 3.32
C GLY A 367 -29.14 7.43 3.86
N PRO A 368 -28.82 7.09 5.12
CA PRO A 368 -27.51 7.37 5.74
C PRO A 368 -26.40 6.49 5.15
N PRO A 369 -25.14 6.98 5.10
CA PRO A 369 -24.00 6.14 4.75
C PRO A 369 -23.76 5.06 5.82
N PRO A 370 -23.15 3.92 5.48
CA PRO A 370 -22.72 2.96 6.48
C PRO A 370 -21.70 3.58 7.43
N ALA A 371 -21.77 3.20 8.73
CA ALA A 371 -20.84 3.68 9.74
C ALA A 371 -19.37 3.40 9.33
N PRO A 372 -18.43 4.31 9.64
CA PRO A 372 -17.02 4.19 9.19
C PRO A 372 -16.34 2.90 9.64
N ASP A 373 -16.71 2.36 10.79
CA ASP A 373 -16.19 1.16 11.44
C ASP A 373 -17.07 -0.07 11.28
N ALA A 374 -18.20 0.05 10.54
CA ALA A 374 -19.12 -1.06 10.33
C ALA A 374 -18.41 -2.30 9.76
N ALA A 375 -18.71 -3.47 10.32
CA ALA A 375 -18.28 -4.76 9.80
C ALA A 375 -18.76 -4.96 8.35
N SER A 376 -18.04 -5.76 7.56
CA SER A 376 -18.31 -5.93 6.12
C SER A 376 -19.77 -6.30 5.83
N GLY A 377 -20.37 -7.20 6.61
CA GLY A 377 -21.78 -7.61 6.44
C GLY A 377 -22.77 -6.45 6.64
N ALA A 378 -22.63 -5.72 7.74
CA ALA A 378 -23.48 -4.56 8.05
C ALA A 378 -23.30 -3.44 7.01
N ARG A 379 -22.04 -3.20 6.58
CA ARG A 379 -21.74 -2.23 5.53
C ARG A 379 -22.39 -2.57 4.21
N VAL A 380 -22.29 -3.83 3.77
CA VAL A 380 -22.91 -4.29 2.52
C VAL A 380 -24.42 -4.23 2.62
N ALA A 381 -25.02 -4.65 3.73
CA ALA A 381 -26.45 -4.56 3.94
C ALA A 381 -26.98 -3.13 3.82
N ALA A 382 -26.29 -2.16 4.45
CA ALA A 382 -26.61 -0.74 4.35
C ALA A 382 -26.45 -0.20 2.92
N LEU A 383 -25.38 -0.60 2.20
CA LEU A 383 -25.17 -0.21 0.81
C LEU A 383 -26.21 -0.79 -0.13
N LEU A 384 -26.65 -2.03 0.06
CA LEU A 384 -27.70 -2.64 -0.72
C LEU A 384 -29.05 -1.93 -0.58
N GLN A 385 -29.30 -1.31 0.58
CA GLN A 385 -30.50 -0.49 0.81
C GLN A 385 -30.36 0.91 0.23
N SER A 386 -29.21 1.55 0.38
CA SER A 386 -29.02 2.95 0.03
C SER A 386 -28.60 3.19 -1.42
N LEU A 387 -27.84 2.29 -2.06
CA LEU A 387 -27.35 2.44 -3.42
C LEU A 387 -28.26 1.71 -4.41
N GLN A 388 -28.99 2.46 -5.21
CA GLN A 388 -30.01 1.95 -6.13
C GLN A 388 -29.75 2.41 -7.56
N LEU A 389 -30.28 1.63 -8.51
CA LEU A 389 -30.43 2.08 -9.90
C LEU A 389 -31.67 2.95 -10.01
N ARG A 390 -31.61 4.02 -10.82
CA ARG A 390 -32.78 4.82 -11.18
C ARG A 390 -33.74 3.97 -12.01
N ALA A 391 -35.03 4.16 -11.82
CA ALA A 391 -36.08 3.30 -12.40
C ALA A 391 -36.09 3.27 -13.94
N ASP A 392 -35.58 4.33 -14.58
CA ASP A 392 -35.53 4.49 -16.04
C ASP A 392 -34.13 4.20 -16.64
N ALA A 393 -33.25 3.59 -15.85
CA ALA A 393 -31.87 3.32 -16.26
C ALA A 393 -31.80 2.29 -17.40
N ALA A 394 -31.52 2.74 -18.61
CA ALA A 394 -31.17 1.89 -19.74
C ALA A 394 -29.64 1.82 -19.87
N LEU A 395 -29.06 0.61 -19.76
CA LEU A 395 -27.62 0.41 -19.90
C LEU A 395 -27.28 -0.17 -21.27
N PRO A 396 -26.24 0.36 -21.93
CA PRO A 396 -25.70 -0.27 -23.15
C PRO A 396 -25.03 -1.59 -22.78
N ALA A 397 -25.11 -2.57 -23.68
CA ALA A 397 -24.36 -3.81 -23.53
C ALA A 397 -22.85 -3.53 -23.66
N GLY A 398 -22.09 -3.76 -22.61
CA GLY A 398 -20.65 -3.55 -22.58
C GLY A 398 -20.08 -3.24 -21.21
N PRO A 399 -18.74 -3.11 -21.09
CA PRO A 399 -18.10 -2.69 -19.85
C PRO A 399 -18.40 -1.22 -19.53
N LEU A 400 -18.56 -0.89 -18.24
CA LEU A 400 -18.79 0.46 -17.76
C LEU A 400 -17.60 0.94 -16.92
N LEU A 401 -17.19 2.19 -17.08
CA LEU A 401 -16.21 2.84 -16.23
C LEU A 401 -16.91 3.53 -15.07
N LEU A 402 -16.76 3.00 -13.87
CA LEU A 402 -17.34 3.56 -12.65
C LEU A 402 -16.36 4.51 -11.98
N VAL A 403 -16.72 5.78 -11.87
CA VAL A 403 -15.84 6.85 -11.35
C VAL A 403 -16.28 7.31 -9.98
N ASP A 404 -15.37 7.24 -9.00
CA ASP A 404 -15.59 7.72 -7.64
C ASP A 404 -14.40 8.59 -7.15
N ALA A 405 -14.58 9.33 -6.08
CA ALA A 405 -13.53 10.15 -5.49
C ALA A 405 -12.55 9.32 -4.65
N ARG A 406 -13.07 8.40 -3.82
CA ARG A 406 -12.28 7.64 -2.83
C ARG A 406 -12.63 6.16 -2.79
N TYR A 407 -11.63 5.36 -2.49
CA TYR A 407 -11.76 3.92 -2.28
C TYR A 407 -11.10 3.51 -0.97
N ARG A 408 -11.86 2.86 -0.07
CA ARG A 408 -11.33 2.35 1.20
C ARG A 408 -11.53 0.84 1.30
N SER A 409 -12.74 0.42 1.58
CA SER A 409 -13.07 -1.01 1.79
C SER A 409 -13.41 -1.75 0.49
N GLY A 410 -13.70 -1.04 -0.58
CA GLY A 410 -14.14 -1.58 -1.85
C GLY A 410 -15.62 -1.96 -1.93
N TRP A 411 -16.34 -1.98 -0.82
CA TRP A 411 -17.74 -2.44 -0.82
C TRP A 411 -18.68 -1.55 -1.61
N THR A 412 -18.48 -0.23 -1.59
CA THR A 412 -19.30 0.70 -2.39
C THR A 412 -19.17 0.42 -3.88
N ALA A 413 -17.94 0.31 -4.39
CA ALA A 413 -17.69 -0.02 -5.79
C ALA A 413 -18.23 -1.42 -6.15
N THR A 414 -18.09 -2.40 -5.24
CA THR A 414 -18.58 -3.77 -5.45
C THR A 414 -20.11 -3.84 -5.53
N VAL A 415 -20.83 -3.16 -4.63
CA VAL A 415 -22.29 -3.11 -4.65
C VAL A 415 -22.81 -2.37 -5.89
N ALA A 416 -22.17 -1.22 -6.24
CA ALA A 416 -22.49 -0.50 -7.47
C ALA A 416 -22.29 -1.39 -8.72
N ALA A 417 -21.16 -2.10 -8.78
CA ALA A 417 -20.87 -3.03 -9.87
C ALA A 417 -21.94 -4.13 -9.98
N ALA A 418 -22.36 -4.71 -8.86
CA ALA A 418 -23.43 -5.71 -8.86
C ALA A 418 -24.75 -5.13 -9.42
N ARG A 419 -25.16 -3.95 -8.97
CA ARG A 419 -26.37 -3.27 -9.48
C ARG A 419 -26.28 -3.00 -10.99
N LEU A 420 -25.15 -2.51 -11.47
CA LEU A 420 -24.93 -2.26 -12.90
C LEU A 420 -24.91 -3.55 -13.71
N ARG A 421 -24.39 -4.63 -13.16
CA ARG A 421 -24.40 -5.96 -13.78
C ARG A 421 -25.80 -6.53 -13.91
N ASP A 422 -26.60 -6.42 -12.84
CA ASP A 422 -28.01 -6.87 -12.84
C ASP A 422 -28.84 -6.12 -13.90
N ALA A 423 -28.45 -4.88 -14.22
CA ALA A 423 -29.07 -4.06 -15.25
C ALA A 423 -28.47 -4.26 -16.67
N GLY A 424 -27.53 -5.21 -16.86
CA GLY A 424 -27.04 -5.61 -18.18
C GLY A 424 -25.62 -5.19 -18.55
N ALA A 425 -24.86 -4.51 -17.67
CA ALA A 425 -23.45 -4.26 -17.91
C ALA A 425 -22.67 -5.58 -18.00
N THR A 426 -21.72 -5.70 -18.92
CA THR A 426 -20.89 -6.92 -19.04
C THR A 426 -19.76 -6.97 -18.04
N ALA A 427 -19.20 -5.83 -17.65
CA ALA A 427 -18.18 -5.65 -16.63
C ALA A 427 -18.23 -4.22 -16.08
N VAL A 428 -17.67 -4.01 -14.90
CA VAL A 428 -17.52 -2.67 -14.29
C VAL A 428 -16.06 -2.49 -13.88
N LEU A 429 -15.47 -1.40 -14.35
CA LEU A 429 -14.08 -1.00 -14.10
C LEU A 429 -14.06 0.20 -13.14
N PRO A 430 -13.72 0.03 -11.87
CA PRO A 430 -13.64 1.13 -10.92
C PRO A 430 -12.42 2.04 -11.17
N LEU A 431 -12.65 3.34 -11.17
CA LEU A 431 -11.62 4.38 -11.23
C LEU A 431 -11.85 5.37 -10.09
N VAL A 432 -10.80 5.64 -9.31
CA VAL A 432 -10.89 6.62 -8.22
C VAL A 432 -9.67 7.54 -8.20
N LEU A 433 -9.80 8.69 -7.54
CA LEU A 433 -8.65 9.56 -7.30
C LEU A 433 -7.77 9.04 -6.18
N GLN A 434 -8.36 8.62 -5.06
CA GLN A 434 -7.60 8.31 -3.88
C GLN A 434 -7.99 6.96 -3.29
N GLN A 435 -7.00 6.09 -3.11
CA GLN A 435 -7.13 4.88 -2.30
C GLN A 435 -6.72 5.19 -0.86
N LEU A 436 -7.60 4.88 0.08
CA LEU A 436 -7.36 4.98 1.52
C LEU A 436 -6.90 3.62 2.07
N PRO A 437 -6.13 3.60 3.17
CA PRO A 437 -5.68 2.39 3.83
C PRO A 437 -6.83 1.54 4.41
#